data_660ba20a99800c8176b084b711c9cb68
#
_entry.id   660ba20a99800c8176b084b711c9cb68
#
_cell.length_a   1.000
_cell.length_b   1.000
_cell.length_c   1.000
_cell.angle_alpha   90.00
_cell.angle_beta   90.00
_cell.angle_gamma   90.00
#
_symmetry.space_group_name_H-M   'P 1'
#
loop_
_entity.id
_entity.type
_entity.pdbx_description
1 polymer ?
#
loop_
_entity_poly.entity_id
_entity_poly.type
_entity_poly.pdbx_seq_one_letter_code
_entity_poly.pdbx_strand_id
1 'polypeptide(L)'
;MSLAYLPDRGVLEVAGPDRVAFLQGLVSNDVSDIPPGDAVWAALLTPQGKWLADFFVLEVGDALLLDAERAQVPMLAQRLARFRLRSKVTLRDASAEWHVHAAWDGAAPGGGLVGRDPRLAEAGWRILAAVPLAGPETAEAYDRHRLALGLPDGSKDMEAEKSVLLEAGFDELNGVSWTKGCYMGQELTARTRYRGLVKRRLVPVALDGPPPPRGTPVTDEAGAELGEMRSCRDGLGLALLRIEALGRAPLRAAGAALTPRIPAWMRLPAREQA
;
A
#
# COMPACT_ATOMS: atom_id res chain seq x y z
N MET A 1 23.27 2.47 -3.12
CA MET A 1 21.92 2.57 -3.71
C MET A 1 21.51 1.18 -4.14
N SER A 2 20.43 0.71 -3.59
CA SER A 2 19.75 -0.54 -3.98
C SER A 2 18.75 -0.23 -5.07
N LEU A 3 18.61 -1.09 -6.09
CA LEU A 3 17.65 -0.97 -7.20
C LEU A 3 17.16 -2.36 -7.57
N ALA A 4 15.85 -2.56 -7.55
CA ALA A 4 15.20 -3.82 -7.90
C ALA A 4 14.12 -3.62 -8.97
N TYR A 5 14.09 -4.50 -9.96
CA TYR A 5 12.94 -4.63 -10.87
C TYR A 5 11.80 -5.37 -10.18
N LEU A 6 10.58 -4.89 -10.32
CA LEU A 6 9.36 -5.43 -9.68
C LEU A 6 8.42 -6.04 -10.75
N PRO A 7 8.63 -7.30 -11.16
CA PRO A 7 7.87 -7.92 -12.25
C PRO A 7 6.37 -8.07 -11.94
N ASP A 8 6.00 -8.15 -10.66
CA ASP A 8 4.61 -8.28 -10.20
C ASP A 8 3.85 -6.95 -10.19
N ARG A 9 4.52 -5.85 -10.58
CA ARG A 9 3.89 -4.54 -10.77
C ARG A 9 3.56 -4.29 -12.23
N GLY A 10 2.46 -3.59 -12.47
CA GLY A 10 2.00 -3.15 -13.77
C GLY A 10 1.59 -1.69 -13.75
N VAL A 11 1.29 -1.12 -14.91
CA VAL A 11 0.96 0.29 -15.05
C VAL A 11 -0.37 0.46 -15.76
N LEU A 12 -1.33 1.12 -15.11
CA LEU A 12 -2.53 1.62 -15.75
C LEU A 12 -2.34 3.09 -16.11
N GLU A 13 -2.45 3.42 -17.38
CA GLU A 13 -2.43 4.80 -17.87
C GLU A 13 -3.84 5.39 -17.84
N VAL A 14 -3.96 6.60 -17.29
CA VAL A 14 -5.15 7.45 -17.32
C VAL A 14 -4.78 8.74 -18.02
N ALA A 15 -5.19 8.91 -19.28
CA ALA A 15 -4.82 10.06 -20.11
C ALA A 15 -6.04 10.87 -20.53
N GLY A 16 -5.80 12.12 -20.96
CA GLY A 16 -6.83 13.03 -21.44
C GLY A 16 -7.07 14.24 -20.55
N PRO A 17 -7.80 15.25 -21.05
CA PRO A 17 -7.94 16.54 -20.38
C PRO A 17 -8.63 16.45 -19.00
N ASP A 18 -9.51 15.46 -18.81
CA ASP A 18 -10.26 15.32 -17.56
C ASP A 18 -9.59 14.33 -16.58
N ARG A 19 -8.38 13.81 -16.85
CA ARG A 19 -7.69 12.74 -16.08
C ARG A 19 -7.61 13.02 -14.58
N VAL A 20 -7.23 14.25 -14.24
CA VAL A 20 -7.07 14.67 -12.85
C VAL A 20 -8.43 14.75 -12.14
N ALA A 21 -9.39 15.48 -12.71
CA ALA A 21 -10.73 15.62 -12.14
C ALA A 21 -11.43 14.28 -12.00
N PHE A 22 -11.23 13.38 -12.96
CA PHE A 22 -11.77 12.03 -12.96
C PHE A 22 -11.24 11.20 -11.79
N LEU A 23 -9.92 11.11 -11.62
CA LEU A 23 -9.33 10.34 -10.53
C LEU A 23 -9.58 10.97 -9.16
N GLN A 24 -9.59 12.31 -9.10
CA GLN A 24 -9.78 13.06 -7.86
C GLN A 24 -11.08 12.67 -7.12
N GLY A 25 -12.15 12.37 -7.82
CA GLY A 25 -13.41 11.90 -7.23
C GLY A 25 -13.46 10.42 -6.84
N LEU A 26 -12.45 9.62 -7.18
CA LEU A 26 -12.50 8.16 -7.07
C LEU A 26 -11.49 7.58 -6.08
N VAL A 27 -10.34 8.23 -5.87
CA VAL A 27 -9.23 7.69 -5.08
C VAL A 27 -9.07 8.39 -3.74
N SER A 28 -8.46 7.71 -2.77
CA SER A 28 -8.36 8.15 -1.38
C SER A 28 -7.46 9.38 -1.17
N ASN A 29 -6.55 9.66 -2.10
CA ASN A 29 -5.56 10.72 -1.93
C ASN A 29 -5.69 11.81 -3.00
N ASP A 30 -5.03 12.94 -2.78
CA ASP A 30 -5.04 14.08 -3.68
C ASP A 30 -4.09 13.84 -4.85
N VAL A 31 -4.63 13.90 -6.07
CA VAL A 31 -3.90 13.75 -7.33
C VAL A 31 -3.99 15.00 -8.19
N SER A 32 -4.43 16.13 -7.61
CA SER A 32 -4.61 17.39 -8.35
C SER A 32 -3.31 18.09 -8.67
N ASP A 33 -2.27 17.86 -7.89
CA ASP A 33 -0.95 18.46 -8.08
C ASP A 33 0.11 17.44 -7.63
N ILE A 34 0.80 16.84 -8.59
CA ILE A 34 1.89 15.88 -8.33
C ILE A 34 3.19 16.52 -8.82
N PRO A 35 4.02 17.05 -7.92
CA PRO A 35 5.26 17.70 -8.31
C PRO A 35 6.19 16.75 -9.07
N PRO A 36 6.96 17.25 -10.07
CA PRO A 36 7.99 16.44 -10.71
C PRO A 36 8.97 15.84 -9.69
N GLY A 37 9.19 14.53 -9.78
CA GLY A 37 10.04 13.80 -8.84
C GLY A 37 9.34 13.25 -7.62
N ASP A 38 8.04 13.50 -7.47
CA ASP A 38 7.20 12.91 -6.43
C ASP A 38 6.21 11.89 -7.01
N ALA A 39 5.69 11.05 -6.13
CA ALA A 39 4.56 10.17 -6.40
C ALA A 39 3.49 10.35 -5.33
N VAL A 40 2.25 10.04 -5.66
CA VAL A 40 1.14 9.99 -4.69
C VAL A 40 0.74 8.54 -4.50
N TRP A 41 0.69 8.07 -3.26
CA TRP A 41 0.12 6.75 -2.94
C TRP A 41 -1.36 6.90 -2.61
N ALA A 42 -2.21 6.12 -3.26
CA ALA A 42 -3.65 6.20 -3.14
C ALA A 42 -4.29 4.81 -3.24
N ALA A 43 -5.53 4.70 -2.78
CA ALA A 43 -6.36 3.51 -2.92
C ALA A 43 -7.66 3.79 -3.66
N LEU A 44 -8.13 2.79 -4.41
CA LEU A 44 -9.50 2.69 -4.90
C LEU A 44 -10.31 1.89 -3.88
N LEU A 45 -11.50 2.39 -3.53
CA LEU A 45 -12.38 1.79 -2.54
C LEU A 45 -13.68 1.29 -3.17
N THR A 46 -14.38 0.41 -2.45
CA THR A 46 -15.80 0.18 -2.68
C THR A 46 -16.61 1.40 -2.24
N PRO A 47 -17.87 1.57 -2.69
CA PRO A 47 -18.76 2.61 -2.16
C PRO A 47 -18.91 2.54 -0.63
N GLN A 48 -18.76 1.35 -0.03
CA GLN A 48 -18.82 1.13 1.41
C GLN A 48 -17.49 1.45 2.13
N GLY A 49 -16.46 1.93 1.41
CA GLY A 49 -15.17 2.33 1.95
C GLY A 49 -14.19 1.19 2.24
N LYS A 50 -14.38 0.03 1.62
CA LYS A 50 -13.45 -1.09 1.72
C LYS A 50 -12.40 -1.03 0.61
N TRP A 51 -11.16 -1.41 0.94
CA TRP A 51 -10.06 -1.45 -0.02
C TRP A 51 -10.35 -2.41 -1.20
N LEU A 52 -10.02 -1.98 -2.41
CA LEU A 52 -10.04 -2.79 -3.63
C LEU A 52 -8.64 -2.97 -4.21
N ALA A 53 -7.89 -1.88 -4.29
CA ALA A 53 -6.51 -1.84 -4.75
C ALA A 53 -5.83 -0.57 -4.26
N ASP A 54 -4.51 -0.56 -4.21
CA ASP A 54 -3.69 0.63 -4.03
C ASP A 54 -2.59 0.71 -5.08
N PHE A 55 -2.13 1.92 -5.32
CA PHE A 55 -1.19 2.22 -6.38
C PHE A 55 -0.45 3.53 -6.10
N PHE A 56 0.69 3.68 -6.75
CA PHE A 56 1.39 4.95 -6.83
C PHE A 56 0.98 5.66 -8.10
N VAL A 57 0.72 6.96 -8.02
CA VAL A 57 0.39 7.82 -9.15
C VAL A 57 1.58 8.71 -9.45
N LEU A 58 2.06 8.66 -10.69
CA LEU A 58 3.09 9.55 -11.23
C LEU A 58 2.51 10.28 -12.44
N GLU A 59 2.87 11.55 -12.62
CA GLU A 59 2.43 12.33 -13.76
C GLU A 59 3.51 12.41 -14.83
N VAL A 60 3.11 12.22 -16.10
CA VAL A 60 3.97 12.40 -17.26
C VAL A 60 3.18 12.99 -18.42
N GLY A 61 3.55 14.21 -18.86
CA GLY A 61 2.82 14.91 -19.92
C GLY A 61 1.33 15.01 -19.61
N ASP A 62 0.48 14.49 -20.51
CA ASP A 62 -0.97 14.51 -20.36
C ASP A 62 -1.55 13.20 -19.79
N ALA A 63 -0.75 12.42 -19.05
CA ALA A 63 -1.15 11.16 -18.46
C ALA A 63 -0.78 11.05 -16.97
N LEU A 64 -1.62 10.33 -16.22
CA LEU A 64 -1.33 9.82 -14.88
C LEU A 64 -1.05 8.32 -15.02
N LEU A 65 0.10 7.88 -14.56
CA LEU A 65 0.51 6.48 -14.56
C LEU A 65 0.30 5.89 -13.16
N LEU A 66 -0.55 4.87 -13.08
CA LEU A 66 -0.86 4.16 -11.84
C LEU A 66 0.00 2.89 -11.77
N ASP A 67 1.09 2.93 -10.99
CA ASP A 67 1.87 1.74 -10.63
C ASP A 67 1.07 0.92 -9.62
N ALA A 68 0.51 -0.19 -10.05
CA ALA A 68 -0.35 -1.09 -9.28
C ALA A 68 0.17 -2.53 -9.33
N GLU A 69 -0.40 -3.42 -8.51
CA GLU A 69 -0.20 -4.85 -8.65
C GLU A 69 -0.65 -5.30 -10.06
N ARG A 70 0.25 -5.95 -10.81
CA ARG A 70 0.00 -6.33 -12.22
C ARG A 70 -1.30 -7.12 -12.40
N ALA A 71 -1.55 -8.07 -11.52
CA ALA A 71 -2.76 -8.88 -11.55
C ALA A 71 -4.05 -8.06 -11.35
N GLN A 72 -3.97 -6.87 -10.74
CA GLN A 72 -5.11 -5.99 -10.48
C GLN A 72 -5.35 -4.95 -11.60
N VAL A 73 -4.40 -4.73 -12.51
CA VAL A 73 -4.53 -3.72 -13.59
C VAL A 73 -5.82 -3.90 -14.41
N PRO A 74 -6.20 -5.12 -14.87
CA PRO A 74 -7.46 -5.29 -15.62
C PRO A 74 -8.71 -4.95 -14.79
N MET A 75 -8.73 -5.32 -13.52
CA MET A 75 -9.84 -5.00 -12.60
C MET A 75 -9.93 -3.49 -12.38
N LEU A 76 -8.80 -2.81 -12.15
CA LEU A 76 -8.72 -1.36 -12.00
C LEU A 76 -9.27 -0.65 -13.23
N ALA A 77 -8.81 -1.02 -14.43
CA ALA A 77 -9.27 -0.46 -15.69
C ALA A 77 -10.80 -0.64 -15.84
N GLN A 78 -11.31 -1.84 -15.58
CA GLN A 78 -12.73 -2.13 -15.66
C GLN A 78 -13.56 -1.33 -14.64
N ARG A 79 -13.09 -1.23 -13.39
CA ARG A 79 -13.80 -0.49 -12.34
C ARG A 79 -13.83 1.01 -12.64
N LEU A 80 -12.70 1.60 -13.00
CA LEU A 80 -12.61 3.01 -13.34
C LEU A 80 -13.44 3.34 -14.58
N ALA A 81 -13.46 2.48 -15.60
CA ALA A 81 -14.27 2.68 -16.81
C ALA A 81 -15.77 2.89 -16.54
N ARG A 82 -16.30 2.29 -15.46
CA ARG A 82 -17.73 2.46 -15.06
C ARG A 82 -18.05 3.89 -14.64
N PHE A 83 -17.07 4.66 -14.18
CA PHE A 83 -17.22 6.04 -13.74
C PHE A 83 -16.85 7.06 -14.81
N ARG A 84 -16.35 6.60 -15.97
CA ARG A 84 -15.89 7.49 -17.04
C ARG A 84 -17.02 8.39 -17.57
N LEU A 85 -18.24 7.85 -17.74
CA LEU A 85 -19.43 8.54 -18.21
C LEU A 85 -19.12 9.51 -19.38
N ARG A 86 -19.14 10.84 -19.10
CA ARG A 86 -18.87 11.91 -20.08
C ARG A 86 -17.43 12.46 -19.97
N SER A 87 -16.61 11.98 -19.04
CA SER A 87 -15.25 12.45 -18.87
C SER A 87 -14.39 12.08 -20.08
N LYS A 88 -13.61 13.04 -20.55
CA LYS A 88 -12.70 12.89 -21.69
C LYS A 88 -11.39 12.25 -21.20
N VAL A 89 -11.47 10.96 -20.84
CA VAL A 89 -10.32 10.16 -20.39
C VAL A 89 -10.25 8.85 -21.16
N THR A 90 -9.04 8.37 -21.34
CA THR A 90 -8.71 7.01 -21.80
C THR A 90 -8.07 6.24 -20.68
N LEU A 91 -8.38 4.95 -20.60
CA LEU A 91 -7.81 4.01 -19.65
C LEU A 91 -7.14 2.90 -20.46
N ARG A 92 -5.84 2.68 -20.24
CA ARG A 92 -5.06 1.72 -21.02
C ARG A 92 -4.09 0.97 -20.11
N ASP A 93 -4.04 -0.35 -20.25
CA ASP A 93 -2.96 -1.13 -19.67
C ASP A 93 -1.66 -0.83 -20.43
N ALA A 94 -0.74 -0.16 -19.77
CA ALA A 94 0.56 0.24 -20.25
C ALA A 94 1.71 -0.61 -19.70
N SER A 95 1.38 -1.77 -19.08
CA SER A 95 2.37 -2.64 -18.42
C SER A 95 3.42 -3.24 -19.37
N ALA A 96 3.17 -3.25 -20.68
CA ALA A 96 4.16 -3.67 -21.67
C ALA A 96 5.17 -2.57 -22.03
N GLU A 97 4.84 -1.32 -21.75
CA GLU A 97 5.65 -0.14 -22.09
C GLU A 97 6.42 0.40 -20.89
N TRP A 98 5.94 0.11 -19.68
CA TRP A 98 6.52 0.59 -18.44
C TRP A 98 6.92 -0.55 -17.52
N HIS A 99 8.19 -0.56 -17.15
CA HIS A 99 8.76 -1.51 -16.20
C HIS A 99 8.94 -0.82 -14.84
N VAL A 100 8.35 -1.39 -13.80
CA VAL A 100 8.34 -0.79 -12.47
C VAL A 100 9.55 -1.24 -11.66
N HIS A 101 10.22 -0.29 -11.02
CA HIS A 101 11.36 -0.55 -10.13
C HIS A 101 11.16 0.17 -8.80
N ALA A 102 11.83 -0.33 -7.78
CA ALA A 102 12.04 0.39 -6.52
C ALA A 102 13.54 0.61 -6.31
N ALA A 103 13.87 1.79 -5.77
CA ALA A 103 15.23 2.08 -5.33
C ALA A 103 15.22 2.62 -3.91
N TRP A 104 16.24 2.26 -3.11
CA TRP A 104 16.40 2.70 -1.73
C TRP A 104 17.87 2.83 -1.37
N ASP A 105 18.19 3.31 -0.16
CA ASP A 105 19.56 3.52 0.32
C ASP A 105 20.42 4.41 -0.60
N GLY A 106 19.87 5.53 -1.09
CA GLY A 106 20.63 6.43 -1.95
C GLY A 106 19.83 7.60 -2.51
N ALA A 107 20.46 8.32 -3.44
CA ALA A 107 19.83 9.41 -4.16
C ALA A 107 18.85 8.87 -5.22
N ALA A 108 18.01 9.77 -5.76
CA ALA A 108 17.11 9.42 -6.85
C ALA A 108 17.88 8.85 -8.05
N PRO A 109 17.51 7.65 -8.55
CA PRO A 109 18.18 7.08 -9.72
C PRO A 109 17.76 7.80 -11.00
N GLY A 110 18.58 7.65 -12.04
CA GLY A 110 18.21 8.02 -13.42
C GLY A 110 17.56 6.85 -14.16
N GLY A 111 17.22 7.08 -15.45
CA GLY A 111 16.82 6.02 -16.38
C GLY A 111 15.32 5.81 -16.54
N GLY A 112 14.48 6.68 -15.99
CA GLY A 112 13.03 6.62 -16.14
C GLY A 112 12.30 7.81 -15.54
N LEU A 113 10.99 7.71 -15.47
CA LEU A 113 10.14 8.58 -14.67
C LEU A 113 10.31 8.18 -13.20
N VAL A 114 10.81 9.07 -12.37
CA VAL A 114 11.12 8.82 -10.96
C VAL A 114 10.16 9.59 -10.08
N GLY A 115 9.59 8.92 -9.09
CA GLY A 115 8.78 9.52 -8.04
C GLY A 115 9.26 9.05 -6.66
N ARG A 116 9.40 9.97 -5.72
CA ARG A 116 9.66 9.63 -4.32
C ARG A 116 8.49 8.80 -3.78
N ASP A 117 8.78 7.72 -3.05
CA ASP A 117 7.74 6.99 -2.32
C ASP A 117 7.22 7.88 -1.19
N PRO A 118 5.93 8.31 -1.22
CA PRO A 118 5.42 9.28 -0.26
C PRO A 118 5.18 8.70 1.13
N ARG A 119 5.25 7.37 1.28
CA ARG A 119 4.91 6.70 2.54
C ARG A 119 5.92 7.00 3.64
N LEU A 120 7.20 6.88 3.33
CA LEU A 120 8.31 7.18 4.24
C LEU A 120 9.54 7.61 3.42
N ALA A 121 10.40 8.46 4.00
CA ALA A 121 11.64 8.85 3.35
C ALA A 121 12.57 7.64 3.08
N GLU A 122 12.59 6.68 3.99
CA GLU A 122 13.36 5.45 3.91
C GLU A 122 12.81 4.45 2.87
N ALA A 123 11.57 4.60 2.44
CA ALA A 123 10.99 3.77 1.38
C ALA A 123 11.65 4.01 0.01
N GLY A 124 12.26 5.19 -0.18
CA GLY A 124 13.06 5.52 -1.35
C GLY A 124 12.23 6.01 -2.53
N TRP A 125 12.32 5.32 -3.67
CA TRP A 125 11.85 5.81 -4.96
C TRP A 125 11.09 4.75 -5.74
N ARG A 126 10.10 5.17 -6.51
CA ARG A 126 9.46 4.41 -7.59
C ARG A 126 10.00 4.89 -8.92
N ILE A 127 10.31 3.95 -9.81
CA ILE A 127 10.82 4.26 -11.16
C ILE A 127 9.99 3.51 -12.19
N LEU A 128 9.48 4.23 -13.16
CA LEU A 128 8.84 3.67 -14.36
C LEU A 128 9.79 3.87 -15.53
N ALA A 129 10.31 2.79 -16.09
CA ALA A 129 11.28 2.83 -17.20
C ALA A 129 10.73 2.11 -18.43
N ALA A 130 11.09 2.60 -19.64
CA ALA A 130 10.67 1.98 -20.89
C ALA A 130 11.30 0.61 -21.16
N VAL A 131 12.40 0.32 -20.50
CA VAL A 131 13.08 -0.98 -20.51
C VAL A 131 13.46 -1.37 -19.08
N PRO A 132 13.56 -2.67 -18.76
CA PRO A 132 14.05 -3.10 -17.45
C PRO A 132 15.45 -2.54 -17.18
N LEU A 133 15.59 -1.84 -16.05
CA LEU A 133 16.89 -1.36 -15.59
C LEU A 133 17.60 -2.48 -14.86
N ALA A 134 18.88 -2.66 -15.13
CA ALA A 134 19.72 -3.57 -14.37
C ALA A 134 20.00 -2.96 -13.00
N GLY A 135 19.68 -3.70 -11.93
CA GLY A 135 19.92 -3.32 -10.55
C GLY A 135 20.66 -4.43 -9.79
N PRO A 136 21.35 -4.10 -8.69
CA PRO A 136 22.06 -5.09 -7.87
C PRO A 136 21.11 -5.94 -7.02
N GLU A 137 19.86 -5.55 -6.87
CA GLU A 137 18.91 -6.16 -5.95
C GLU A 137 17.78 -6.90 -6.68
N THR A 138 17.11 -7.78 -5.95
CA THR A 138 15.96 -8.55 -6.42
C THR A 138 14.65 -8.00 -5.87
N ALA A 139 13.51 -8.43 -6.43
CA ALA A 139 12.19 -8.11 -5.90
C ALA A 139 12.01 -8.61 -4.46
N GLU A 140 12.64 -9.73 -4.10
CA GLU A 140 12.64 -10.27 -2.74
C GLU A 140 13.41 -9.37 -1.77
N ALA A 141 14.52 -8.78 -2.20
CA ALA A 141 15.27 -7.81 -1.38
C ALA A 141 14.42 -6.57 -1.11
N TYR A 142 13.69 -6.06 -2.11
CA TYR A 142 12.71 -4.99 -1.91
C TYR A 142 11.57 -5.42 -0.96
N ASP A 143 11.04 -6.62 -1.12
CA ASP A 143 9.99 -7.15 -0.23
C ASP A 143 10.48 -7.22 1.23
N ARG A 144 11.72 -7.65 1.45
CA ARG A 144 12.34 -7.62 2.77
C ARG A 144 12.50 -6.19 3.31
N HIS A 145 12.93 -5.24 2.46
CA HIS A 145 13.07 -3.83 2.83
C HIS A 145 11.74 -3.21 3.29
N ARG A 146 10.66 -3.38 2.49
CA ARG A 146 9.34 -2.84 2.84
C ARG A 146 8.79 -3.47 4.13
N LEU A 147 9.04 -4.78 4.37
CA LEU A 147 8.63 -5.47 5.61
C LEU A 147 9.38 -4.92 6.83
N ALA A 148 10.67 -4.62 6.69
CA ALA A 148 11.45 -4.00 7.77
C ALA A 148 10.91 -2.62 8.16
N LEU A 149 10.41 -1.85 7.19
CA LEU A 149 9.76 -0.54 7.41
C LEU A 149 8.29 -0.67 7.85
N GLY A 150 7.68 -1.83 7.72
CA GLY A 150 6.27 -2.04 8.01
C GLY A 150 5.31 -1.54 6.94
N LEU A 151 5.75 -1.44 5.69
CA LEU A 151 4.94 -0.92 4.59
C LEU A 151 4.05 -2.00 3.97
N PRO A 152 2.74 -1.78 3.85
CA PRO A 152 1.84 -2.69 3.15
C PRO A 152 2.15 -2.74 1.64
N ASP A 153 1.84 -3.88 1.00
CA ASP A 153 2.00 -4.10 -0.43
C ASP A 153 0.79 -4.84 -1.02
N GLY A 154 -0.21 -4.09 -1.42
CA GLY A 154 -1.37 -4.57 -2.16
C GLY A 154 -2.07 -5.78 -1.53
N SER A 155 -2.41 -6.75 -2.37
CA SER A 155 -3.12 -7.97 -1.97
C SER A 155 -2.28 -8.92 -1.11
N LYS A 156 -0.97 -8.72 -0.99
CA LYS A 156 -0.14 -9.47 -0.05
C LYS A 156 -0.56 -9.23 1.40
N ASP A 157 -0.98 -7.99 1.73
CA ASP A 157 -1.26 -7.56 3.09
C ASP A 157 -2.71 -7.15 3.33
N MET A 158 -3.43 -6.78 2.28
CA MET A 158 -4.82 -6.38 2.35
C MET A 158 -5.74 -7.36 1.61
N GLU A 159 -7.01 -7.34 1.95
CA GLU A 159 -8.03 -8.20 1.40
C GLU A 159 -9.12 -7.36 0.74
N ALA A 160 -9.35 -7.59 -0.56
CA ALA A 160 -10.33 -6.83 -1.33
C ALA A 160 -11.73 -6.95 -0.70
N GLU A 161 -12.45 -5.83 -0.68
CA GLU A 161 -13.81 -5.68 -0.14
C GLU A 161 -13.94 -5.90 1.38
N LYS A 162 -12.81 -6.16 2.10
CA LYS A 162 -12.80 -6.40 3.55
C LYS A 162 -11.94 -5.40 4.30
N SER A 163 -10.70 -5.17 3.84
CA SER A 163 -9.73 -4.33 4.56
C SER A 163 -10.17 -2.88 4.64
N VAL A 164 -9.80 -2.24 5.75
CA VAL A 164 -10.04 -0.81 6.03
C VAL A 164 -8.70 -0.09 5.98
N LEU A 165 -8.64 1.05 5.29
CA LEU A 165 -7.40 1.79 5.06
C LEU A 165 -6.63 2.10 6.34
N LEU A 166 -7.32 2.56 7.38
CA LEU A 166 -6.68 2.98 8.63
C LEU A 166 -6.11 1.80 9.44
N GLU A 167 -6.65 0.60 9.28
CA GLU A 167 -6.05 -0.61 9.85
C GLU A 167 -4.67 -0.91 9.23
N ALA A 168 -4.47 -0.53 7.96
CA ALA A 168 -3.23 -0.73 7.21
C ALA A 168 -2.28 0.50 7.24
N GLY A 169 -2.58 1.51 8.05
CA GLY A 169 -1.69 2.67 8.24
C GLY A 169 -1.74 3.71 7.12
N PHE A 170 -2.76 3.72 6.27
CA PHE A 170 -2.85 4.71 5.18
C PHE A 170 -2.87 6.16 5.64
N ASP A 171 -3.38 6.43 6.84
CA ASP A 171 -3.38 7.78 7.42
C ASP A 171 -1.97 8.25 7.73
N GLU A 172 -1.19 7.43 8.41
CA GLU A 172 0.18 7.77 8.82
C GLU A 172 1.19 7.69 7.67
N LEU A 173 0.89 6.84 6.68
CA LEU A 173 1.73 6.60 5.51
C LEU A 173 1.32 7.44 4.29
N ASN A 174 0.62 8.55 4.51
CA ASN A 174 0.24 9.50 3.46
C ASN A 174 -0.57 8.89 2.30
N GLY A 175 -1.41 7.87 2.58
CA GLY A 175 -2.28 7.23 1.58
C GLY A 175 -3.69 7.82 1.49
N VAL A 176 -4.01 8.80 2.35
CA VAL A 176 -5.32 9.48 2.41
C VAL A 176 -5.12 10.98 2.52
N SER A 177 -5.78 11.74 1.65
CA SER A 177 -5.91 13.20 1.83
C SER A 177 -7.17 13.51 2.63
N TRP A 178 -7.03 14.37 3.65
CA TRP A 178 -8.13 14.82 4.49
C TRP A 178 -8.72 16.17 4.06
N THR A 179 -8.12 16.79 3.04
CA THR A 179 -8.46 18.16 2.58
C THR A 179 -8.92 18.21 1.12
N LYS A 180 -8.75 17.14 0.35
CA LYS A 180 -9.04 17.11 -1.10
C LYS A 180 -10.51 17.22 -1.51
N GLY A 181 -11.45 17.14 -0.61
CA GLY A 181 -12.87 17.05 -0.94
C GLY A 181 -13.38 15.60 -1.03
N CYS A 182 -14.56 15.42 -1.63
CA CYS A 182 -15.25 14.13 -1.65
C CYS A 182 -14.63 13.14 -2.63
N TYR A 183 -14.55 11.87 -2.20
CA TYR A 183 -14.18 10.73 -3.05
C TYR A 183 -15.01 9.49 -2.68
N MET A 184 -15.07 8.53 -3.60
CA MET A 184 -15.83 7.31 -3.42
C MET A 184 -15.35 6.51 -2.21
N GLY A 185 -16.28 6.16 -1.30
CA GLY A 185 -16.01 5.33 -0.12
C GLY A 185 -15.39 6.06 1.07
N GLN A 186 -15.24 7.38 1.02
CA GLN A 186 -14.61 8.16 2.09
C GLN A 186 -15.33 8.10 3.45
N GLU A 187 -16.64 7.84 3.48
CA GLU A 187 -17.44 7.91 4.71
C GLU A 187 -16.93 6.96 5.80
N LEU A 188 -16.63 5.71 5.44
CA LEU A 188 -16.07 4.73 6.38
C LEU A 188 -14.71 5.19 6.89
N THR A 189 -13.84 5.67 6.00
CA THR A 189 -12.49 6.15 6.34
C THR A 189 -12.56 7.33 7.30
N ALA A 190 -13.38 8.33 6.99
CA ALA A 190 -13.59 9.51 7.85
C ALA A 190 -14.19 9.11 9.21
N ARG A 191 -15.25 8.30 9.22
CA ARG A 191 -15.88 7.83 10.45
C ARG A 191 -14.91 7.03 11.34
N THR A 192 -14.09 6.17 10.74
CA THR A 192 -13.10 5.38 11.47
C THR A 192 -12.06 6.27 12.14
N ARG A 193 -11.59 7.32 11.46
CA ARG A 193 -10.66 8.30 12.03
C ARG A 193 -11.28 9.10 13.19
N TYR A 194 -12.39 9.78 12.90
CA TYR A 194 -12.97 10.75 13.86
C TYR A 194 -13.56 10.10 15.10
N ARG A 195 -13.97 8.83 15.03
CA ARG A 195 -14.51 8.09 16.17
C ARG A 195 -13.49 7.16 16.83
N GLY A 196 -12.23 7.13 16.37
CA GLY A 196 -11.20 6.26 16.93
C GLY A 196 -11.53 4.76 16.84
N LEU A 197 -12.24 4.33 15.79
CA LEU A 197 -12.79 2.97 15.69
C LEU A 197 -11.80 1.91 15.20
N VAL A 198 -10.52 2.24 15.10
CA VAL A 198 -9.49 1.26 14.71
C VAL A 198 -9.30 0.25 15.85
N LYS A 199 -9.71 -0.99 15.63
CA LYS A 199 -9.57 -2.08 16.59
C LYS A 199 -8.44 -3.04 16.24
N ARG A 200 -8.01 -3.04 14.98
CA ARG A 200 -6.93 -3.90 14.47
C ARG A 200 -5.92 -3.03 13.75
N ARG A 201 -4.67 -3.47 13.74
CA ARG A 201 -3.59 -2.81 13.01
C ARG A 201 -2.76 -3.84 12.27
N LEU A 202 -2.39 -3.49 11.05
CA LEU A 202 -1.36 -4.21 10.31
C LEU A 202 0.00 -3.84 10.92
N VAL A 203 0.61 -4.76 11.63
CA VAL A 203 1.77 -4.51 12.47
C VAL A 203 2.96 -5.33 11.97
N PRO A 204 4.14 -4.72 11.81
CA PRO A 204 5.37 -5.46 11.60
C PRO A 204 5.66 -6.42 12.76
N VAL A 205 6.09 -7.62 12.42
CA VAL A 205 6.48 -8.66 13.39
C VAL A 205 7.83 -9.25 13.02
N ALA A 206 8.63 -9.52 14.04
CA ALA A 206 9.77 -10.43 13.89
C ALA A 206 9.25 -11.85 14.12
N LEU A 207 9.74 -12.78 13.31
CA LEU A 207 9.38 -14.19 13.32
C LEU A 207 10.59 -15.01 13.76
N ASP A 208 10.39 -15.88 14.76
CA ASP A 208 11.34 -16.91 15.15
C ASP A 208 10.68 -18.27 14.92
N GLY A 209 11.17 -19.00 13.90
CA GLY A 209 10.60 -20.26 13.42
C GLY A 209 10.21 -20.24 11.94
N PRO A 210 9.48 -21.26 11.47
CA PRO A 210 9.09 -21.37 10.05
C PRO A 210 8.14 -20.24 9.65
N PRO A 211 8.26 -19.71 8.40
CA PRO A 211 7.39 -18.63 7.92
C PRO A 211 5.93 -19.10 7.83
N PRO A 212 5.01 -18.48 8.60
CA PRO A 212 3.61 -18.87 8.55
C PRO A 212 2.96 -18.49 7.22
N PRO A 213 2.11 -19.34 6.63
CA PRO A 213 1.31 -18.97 5.47
C PRO A 213 0.41 -17.75 5.75
N ARG A 214 0.08 -16.99 4.68
CA ARG A 214 -0.90 -15.91 4.76
C ARG A 214 -2.24 -16.42 5.28
N GLY A 215 -2.89 -15.66 6.18
CA GLY A 215 -4.17 -16.03 6.80
C GLY A 215 -4.02 -16.96 8.00
N THR A 216 -2.80 -17.37 8.37
CA THR A 216 -2.58 -18.17 9.59
C THR A 216 -3.02 -17.37 10.82
N PRO A 217 -3.90 -17.91 11.68
CA PRO A 217 -4.28 -17.25 12.92
C PRO A 217 -3.06 -16.96 13.81
N VAL A 218 -3.05 -15.77 14.40
CA VAL A 218 -2.10 -15.41 15.47
C VAL A 218 -2.80 -15.58 16.79
N THR A 219 -2.22 -16.40 17.68
CA THR A 219 -2.80 -16.74 18.98
C THR A 219 -1.87 -16.36 20.13
N ASP A 220 -2.42 -16.17 21.32
CA ASP A 220 -1.66 -16.14 22.57
C ASP A 220 -1.43 -17.57 23.13
N GLU A 221 -0.77 -17.66 24.28
CA GLU A 221 -0.49 -18.95 24.95
C GLU A 221 -1.76 -19.71 25.36
N ALA A 222 -2.86 -19.02 25.61
CA ALA A 222 -4.15 -19.63 25.93
C ALA A 222 -4.92 -20.12 24.69
N GLY A 223 -4.37 -19.90 23.47
CA GLY A 223 -4.99 -20.25 22.20
C GLY A 223 -6.03 -19.26 21.71
N ALA A 224 -6.17 -18.09 22.35
CA ALA A 224 -7.11 -17.07 21.90
C ALA A 224 -6.60 -16.41 20.61
N GLU A 225 -7.46 -16.31 19.60
CA GLU A 225 -7.14 -15.69 18.32
C GLU A 225 -7.10 -14.17 18.45
N LEU A 226 -5.94 -13.59 18.20
CA LEU A 226 -5.66 -12.16 18.32
C LEU A 226 -5.39 -11.46 16.98
N GLY A 227 -5.40 -12.19 15.89
CA GLY A 227 -5.18 -11.68 14.55
C GLY A 227 -4.78 -12.75 13.56
N GLU A 228 -4.20 -12.34 12.44
CA GLU A 228 -3.78 -13.24 11.39
C GLU A 228 -2.52 -12.72 10.67
N MET A 229 -1.71 -13.64 10.18
CA MET A 229 -0.53 -13.33 9.36
C MET A 229 -0.94 -12.84 7.99
N ARG A 230 -0.18 -11.87 7.48
CA ARG A 230 -0.29 -11.38 6.10
C ARG A 230 0.93 -11.85 5.28
N SER A 231 1.85 -11.00 4.98
CA SER A 231 3.07 -11.38 4.27
C SER A 231 4.22 -11.60 5.25
N CYS A 232 5.18 -12.45 4.86
CA CYS A 232 6.42 -12.62 5.61
C CYS A 232 7.58 -13.04 4.69
N ARG A 233 8.81 -12.70 5.11
CA ARG A 233 10.08 -13.05 4.45
C ARG A 233 11.24 -12.90 5.43
N ASP A 234 12.14 -13.88 5.45
CA ASP A 234 13.44 -13.82 6.17
C ASP A 234 13.32 -13.33 7.63
N GLY A 235 12.39 -13.92 8.38
CA GLY A 235 12.20 -13.57 9.78
C GLY A 235 11.46 -12.25 10.05
N LEU A 236 10.99 -11.58 8.99
CA LEU A 236 10.14 -10.39 9.07
C LEU A 236 8.76 -10.68 8.51
N GLY A 237 7.74 -9.99 9.01
CA GLY A 237 6.39 -10.13 8.47
C GLY A 237 5.48 -8.97 8.84
N LEU A 238 4.29 -8.99 8.27
CA LEU A 238 3.16 -8.16 8.67
C LEU A 238 2.04 -9.06 9.17
N ALA A 239 1.43 -8.68 10.29
CA ALA A 239 0.27 -9.36 10.86
C ALA A 239 -0.84 -8.35 11.15
N LEU A 240 -2.08 -8.68 10.81
CA LEU A 240 -3.24 -7.88 11.18
C LEU A 240 -3.65 -8.29 12.59
N LEU A 241 -3.25 -7.50 13.58
CA LEU A 241 -3.43 -7.81 15.00
C LEU A 241 -4.52 -6.91 15.62
N ARG A 242 -5.27 -7.45 16.57
CA ARG A 242 -6.06 -6.64 17.49
C ARG A 242 -5.13 -5.75 18.32
N ILE A 243 -5.51 -4.50 18.55
CA ILE A 243 -4.67 -3.55 19.31
C ILE A 243 -4.37 -4.05 20.72
N GLU A 244 -5.32 -4.73 21.34
CA GLU A 244 -5.14 -5.37 22.66
C GLU A 244 -4.06 -6.45 22.67
N ALA A 245 -3.76 -7.07 21.51
CA ALA A 245 -2.71 -8.09 21.39
C ALA A 245 -1.30 -7.49 21.53
N LEU A 246 -1.12 -6.19 21.22
CA LEU A 246 0.18 -5.53 21.23
C LEU A 246 0.84 -5.43 22.61
N GLY A 247 0.14 -5.83 23.67
CA GLY A 247 0.68 -5.91 25.00
C GLY A 247 0.65 -7.32 25.59
N ARG A 248 0.25 -8.30 24.78
CA ARG A 248 0.23 -9.71 25.17
C ARG A 248 1.38 -10.42 24.47
N ALA A 249 2.26 -11.01 25.24
CA ALA A 249 3.34 -11.85 24.72
C ALA A 249 3.38 -13.15 25.53
N PRO A 250 3.79 -14.25 24.94
CA PRO A 250 4.19 -14.44 23.55
C PRO A 250 3.01 -14.64 22.60
N LEU A 251 3.17 -14.20 21.34
CA LEU A 251 2.26 -14.50 20.23
C LEU A 251 2.84 -15.63 19.37
N ARG A 252 1.96 -16.43 18.77
CA ARG A 252 2.36 -17.56 17.91
C ARG A 252 1.51 -17.66 16.65
N ALA A 253 2.12 -18.17 15.56
CA ALA A 253 1.42 -18.55 14.34
C ALA A 253 2.13 -19.77 13.71
N ALA A 254 1.40 -20.88 13.49
CA ALA A 254 1.92 -22.11 12.87
C ALA A 254 3.30 -22.57 13.42
N GLY A 255 3.51 -22.47 14.73
CA GLY A 255 4.75 -22.88 15.38
C GLY A 255 5.84 -21.80 15.46
N ALA A 256 5.73 -20.71 14.72
CA ALA A 256 6.63 -19.56 14.86
C ALA A 256 6.23 -18.67 16.04
N ALA A 257 7.22 -18.16 16.78
CA ALA A 257 7.00 -17.08 17.74
C ALA A 257 6.99 -15.73 17.02
N LEU A 258 6.07 -14.84 17.43
CA LEU A 258 5.93 -13.51 16.85
C LEU A 258 6.21 -12.44 17.90
N THR A 259 7.07 -11.49 17.53
CA THR A 259 7.34 -10.29 18.33
C THR A 259 6.90 -9.05 17.54
N PRO A 260 5.81 -8.36 17.96
CA PRO A 260 5.40 -7.09 17.32
C PRO A 260 6.53 -6.05 17.41
N ARG A 261 6.78 -5.36 16.30
CA ARG A 261 7.72 -4.24 16.19
C ARG A 261 6.94 -3.01 15.78
N ILE A 262 6.72 -2.09 16.70
CA ILE A 262 5.96 -0.86 16.42
C ILE A 262 6.92 0.17 15.83
N PRO A 263 6.81 0.51 14.54
CA PRO A 263 7.68 1.51 13.92
C PRO A 263 7.31 2.93 14.41
N ALA A 264 8.27 3.85 14.34
CA ALA A 264 8.09 5.21 14.84
C ALA A 264 6.94 5.98 14.15
N TRP A 265 6.63 5.65 12.90
CA TRP A 265 5.53 6.29 12.16
C TRP A 265 4.14 5.84 12.63
N MET A 266 4.01 4.65 13.27
CA MET A 266 2.73 4.07 13.65
C MET A 266 2.20 4.67 14.95
N ARG A 267 1.02 5.28 14.88
CA ARG A 267 0.31 5.82 16.03
C ARG A 267 -0.71 4.79 16.52
N LEU A 268 -0.52 4.32 17.73
CA LEU A 268 -1.50 3.46 18.38
C LEU A 268 -2.46 4.32 19.21
N PRO A 269 -3.76 3.95 19.29
CA PRO A 269 -4.69 4.61 20.21
C PRO A 269 -4.13 4.54 21.65
N ALA A 270 -4.32 5.62 22.41
CA ALA A 270 -4.03 5.59 23.84
C ALA A 270 -4.81 4.43 24.46
N ARG A 271 -4.13 3.60 25.29
CA ARG A 271 -4.84 2.58 26.08
C ARG A 271 -5.79 3.30 27.01
N GLU A 272 -7.10 3.06 26.89
CA GLU A 272 -8.01 3.36 27.96
C GLU A 272 -7.52 2.57 29.18
N GLN A 273 -7.08 3.29 30.22
CA GLN A 273 -6.76 2.67 31.49
C GLN A 273 -8.12 2.20 32.05
N ALA A 274 -8.28 0.86 32.07
CA ALA A 274 -9.41 0.20 32.71
C ALA A 274 -9.27 0.28 34.24
#